data_8ebe3c3f212a0c2a8e3579bc5236575a
#
_entry.id   8ebe3c3f212a0c2a8e3579bc5236575a
#
_cell.length_a   1.000
_cell.length_b   1.000
_cell.length_c   1.000
_cell.angle_alpha   90.00
_cell.angle_beta   90.00
_cell.angle_gamma   90.00
#
_symmetry.space_group_name_H-M   'P 1'
#
loop_
_entity.id
_entity.type
_entity.pdbx_description
1 polymer ?
#
loop_
_entity_poly.entity_id
_entity_poly.type
_entity_poly.pdbx_seq_one_letter_code
_entity_poly.pdbx_strand_id
1 'polypeptide(L)'
;MPDVTWDFTGKVALASGGASGIGRAAATAWLAAGARVAILDQSAERLEETTGALGADRLLAISGDVSEPADCDRAIDETVRRFGRLDVVLNAAGIGGIGRVWELDPLIWDRVLAVNLRGTFLLTRAATRWMVEHERPGRVINIASTNATVPTTGHSPYCASKAGVVALTQVAALELAPRRVTVNAIAPGPVDTNLTAPLFAMAGAREEFLRHIPLGRVGRAEDIAQMILFLASDAAEWVTGQCFYVDGGQSLVALPPYIDLVERLLGAT
;
A
#
# COMPACT_ATOMS: atom_id res chain seq x y z
N MET A 1 10.54 23.18 -13.01
CA MET A 1 9.38 22.68 -13.79
C MET A 1 8.15 23.10 -13.01
N PRO A 2 7.03 23.45 -13.62
CA PRO A 2 5.82 23.67 -12.87
C PRO A 2 5.49 22.41 -12.07
N ASP A 3 5.21 22.58 -10.79
CA ASP A 3 4.77 21.46 -9.94
C ASP A 3 3.46 20.90 -10.52
N VAL A 4 3.38 19.57 -10.59
CA VAL A 4 2.13 18.92 -11.05
C VAL A 4 1.07 19.22 -10.00
N THR A 5 0.02 19.92 -10.42
CA THR A 5 -1.12 20.21 -9.55
C THR A 5 -2.21 19.16 -9.80
N TRP A 6 -2.59 18.43 -8.78
CA TRP A 6 -3.66 17.46 -8.80
C TRP A 6 -4.97 18.09 -8.29
N ASP A 7 -6.08 17.81 -8.94
CA ASP A 7 -7.40 18.20 -8.48
C ASP A 7 -8.28 16.95 -8.29
N PHE A 8 -8.64 16.67 -7.05
CA PHE A 8 -9.54 15.59 -6.65
C PHE A 8 -10.83 16.15 -6.00
N THR A 9 -11.17 17.41 -6.27
CA THR A 9 -12.40 18.01 -5.78
C THR A 9 -13.62 17.17 -6.20
N GLY A 10 -14.48 16.83 -5.25
CA GLY A 10 -15.66 15.99 -5.47
C GLY A 10 -15.37 14.48 -5.55
N LYS A 11 -14.13 14.03 -5.52
CA LYS A 11 -13.76 12.61 -5.45
C LYS A 11 -13.67 12.12 -4.00
N VAL A 12 -13.88 10.82 -3.82
CA VAL A 12 -13.78 10.13 -2.52
C VAL A 12 -12.78 8.99 -2.65
N ALA A 13 -11.78 8.97 -1.78
CA ALA A 13 -10.78 7.91 -1.68
C ALA A 13 -10.90 7.17 -0.34
N LEU A 14 -10.63 5.86 -0.36
CA LEU A 14 -10.44 5.03 0.84
C LEU A 14 -9.05 4.41 0.81
N ALA A 15 -8.29 4.55 1.91
CA ALA A 15 -6.98 3.92 2.08
C ALA A 15 -6.96 2.96 3.27
N SER A 16 -6.61 1.70 3.04
CA SER A 16 -6.22 0.80 4.14
C SER A 16 -4.79 1.05 4.58
N GLY A 17 -4.46 0.81 5.87
CA GLY A 17 -3.19 1.23 6.44
C GLY A 17 -3.04 2.77 6.43
N GLY A 18 -4.17 3.49 6.45
CA GLY A 18 -4.24 4.92 6.21
C GLY A 18 -3.75 5.80 7.35
N ALA A 19 -3.48 5.23 8.51
CA ALA A 19 -2.98 5.95 9.67
C ALA A 19 -1.45 6.01 9.76
N SER A 20 -0.71 5.42 8.80
CA SER A 20 0.75 5.46 8.81
C SER A 20 1.36 5.31 7.41
N GLY A 21 2.66 5.61 7.30
CA GLY A 21 3.48 5.35 6.12
C GLY A 21 2.87 5.81 4.80
N ILE A 22 2.85 4.93 3.80
CA ILE A 22 2.36 5.22 2.44
C ILE A 22 0.88 5.57 2.44
N GLY A 23 0.06 4.84 3.22
CA GLY A 23 -1.38 5.09 3.29
C GLY A 23 -1.70 6.49 3.83
N ARG A 24 -1.01 6.92 4.91
CA ARG A 24 -1.16 8.28 5.46
C ARG A 24 -0.67 9.36 4.50
N ALA A 25 0.46 9.14 3.84
CA ALA A 25 0.97 10.08 2.84
C ALA A 25 0.00 10.25 1.66
N ALA A 26 -0.61 9.15 1.19
CA ALA A 26 -1.65 9.21 0.16
C ALA A 26 -2.89 9.96 0.64
N ALA A 27 -3.37 9.68 1.87
CA ALA A 27 -4.50 10.39 2.46
C ALA A 27 -4.25 11.90 2.57
N THR A 28 -3.05 12.28 3.03
CA THR A 28 -2.61 13.68 3.11
C THR A 28 -2.62 14.35 1.73
N ALA A 29 -2.04 13.68 0.72
CA ALA A 29 -1.95 14.20 -0.63
C ALA A 29 -3.34 14.36 -1.29
N TRP A 30 -4.25 13.40 -1.11
CA TRP A 30 -5.63 13.53 -1.60
C TRP A 30 -6.41 14.65 -0.93
N LEU A 31 -6.28 14.81 0.40
CA LEU A 31 -6.91 15.92 1.13
C LEU A 31 -6.39 17.28 0.64
N ALA A 32 -5.07 17.40 0.41
CA ALA A 32 -4.47 18.60 -0.16
C ALA A 32 -4.97 18.89 -1.58
N ALA A 33 -5.24 17.84 -2.36
CA ALA A 33 -5.81 17.93 -3.71
C ALA A 33 -7.35 18.08 -3.74
N GLY A 34 -8.01 18.32 -2.61
CA GLY A 34 -9.45 18.61 -2.55
C GLY A 34 -10.37 17.40 -2.35
N ALA A 35 -9.86 16.18 -2.27
CA ALA A 35 -10.67 14.99 -2.04
C ALA A 35 -11.30 14.93 -0.65
N ARG A 36 -12.30 14.07 -0.50
CA ARG A 36 -12.75 13.51 0.78
C ARG A 36 -12.12 12.13 0.94
N VAL A 37 -11.63 11.80 2.12
CA VAL A 37 -10.83 10.60 2.36
C VAL A 37 -11.40 9.80 3.53
N ALA A 38 -11.50 8.48 3.36
CA ALA A 38 -11.65 7.54 4.45
C ALA A 38 -10.32 6.80 4.65
N ILE A 39 -9.97 6.52 5.91
CA ILE A 39 -8.81 5.70 6.25
C ILE A 39 -9.27 4.54 7.12
N LEU A 40 -8.83 3.33 6.79
CA LEU A 40 -9.03 2.11 7.56
C LEU A 40 -7.70 1.70 8.18
N ASP A 41 -7.63 1.55 9.50
CA ASP A 41 -6.45 1.06 10.20
C ASP A 41 -6.85 0.30 11.48
N GLN A 42 -6.03 -0.67 11.90
CA GLN A 42 -6.28 -1.41 13.13
C GLN A 42 -5.88 -0.63 14.40
N SER A 43 -5.03 0.40 14.29
CA SER A 43 -4.57 1.19 15.42
C SER A 43 -5.47 2.40 15.65
N ALA A 44 -6.34 2.32 16.65
CA ALA A 44 -7.20 3.42 17.06
C ALA A 44 -6.39 4.68 17.45
N GLU A 45 -5.26 4.50 18.14
CA GLU A 45 -4.35 5.58 18.54
C GLU A 45 -3.83 6.36 17.32
N ARG A 46 -3.30 5.66 16.29
CA ARG A 46 -2.81 6.31 15.07
C ARG A 46 -3.91 6.94 14.24
N LEU A 47 -5.12 6.37 14.26
CA LEU A 47 -6.28 6.99 13.62
C LEU A 47 -6.62 8.32 14.29
N GLU A 48 -6.60 8.38 15.63
CA GLU A 48 -6.84 9.61 16.39
C GLU A 48 -5.76 10.67 16.09
N GLU A 49 -4.48 10.30 16.16
CA GLU A 49 -3.36 11.17 15.79
C GLU A 49 -3.48 11.71 14.36
N THR A 50 -3.82 10.84 13.41
CA THR A 50 -3.97 11.23 12.00
C THR A 50 -5.14 12.17 11.80
N THR A 51 -6.27 11.92 12.48
CA THR A 51 -7.45 12.78 12.43
C THR A 51 -7.16 14.14 13.06
N GLY A 52 -6.43 14.17 14.19
CA GLY A 52 -5.99 15.40 14.82
C GLY A 52 -5.07 16.25 13.93
N ALA A 53 -4.18 15.59 13.20
CA ALA A 53 -3.22 16.27 12.32
C ALA A 53 -3.83 16.76 10.99
N LEU A 54 -4.77 16.01 10.40
CA LEU A 54 -5.31 16.29 9.06
C LEU A 54 -6.71 16.97 9.09
N GLY A 55 -7.35 17.00 10.25
CA GLY A 55 -8.70 17.54 10.42
C GLY A 55 -9.80 16.54 10.04
N ALA A 56 -10.97 16.65 10.68
CA ALA A 56 -12.07 15.70 10.53
C ALA A 56 -13.10 16.09 9.45
N ASP A 57 -13.04 17.29 8.88
CA ASP A 57 -14.09 17.78 7.96
C ASP A 57 -14.22 16.92 6.71
N ARG A 58 -13.11 16.56 6.11
CA ARG A 58 -13.01 15.76 4.88
C ARG A 58 -12.36 14.39 5.10
N LEU A 59 -12.04 14.03 6.35
CA LEU A 59 -11.45 12.76 6.73
C LEU A 59 -12.42 11.94 7.57
N LEU A 60 -12.58 10.66 7.24
CA LEU A 60 -13.28 9.65 8.03
C LEU A 60 -12.27 8.59 8.49
N ALA A 61 -12.10 8.44 9.78
CA ALA A 61 -11.27 7.39 10.36
C ALA A 61 -12.14 6.19 10.75
N ILE A 62 -11.73 4.99 10.31
CA ILE A 62 -12.44 3.73 10.54
C ILE A 62 -11.46 2.75 11.17
N SER A 63 -11.78 2.27 12.38
CA SER A 63 -10.98 1.22 13.03
C SER A 63 -11.40 -0.15 12.51
N GLY A 64 -10.43 -0.99 12.10
CA GLY A 64 -10.70 -2.35 11.63
C GLY A 64 -9.47 -3.06 11.10
N ASP A 65 -9.56 -4.38 10.97
CA ASP A 65 -8.52 -5.26 10.42
C ASP A 65 -8.88 -5.67 8.99
N VAL A 66 -8.01 -5.36 8.04
CA VAL A 66 -8.21 -5.73 6.62
C VAL A 66 -8.30 -7.25 6.39
N SER A 67 -7.77 -8.06 7.32
CA SER A 67 -7.89 -9.51 7.24
C SER A 67 -9.29 -10.03 7.61
N GLU A 68 -10.18 -9.15 8.11
CA GLU A 68 -11.56 -9.47 8.48
C GLU A 68 -12.55 -8.98 7.41
N PRO A 69 -13.34 -9.89 6.78
CA PRO A 69 -14.28 -9.50 5.72
C PRO A 69 -15.29 -8.45 6.16
N ALA A 70 -15.81 -8.58 7.38
CA ALA A 70 -16.80 -7.66 7.92
C ALA A 70 -16.26 -6.23 8.08
N ASP A 71 -14.99 -6.08 8.43
CA ASP A 71 -14.35 -4.77 8.56
C ASP A 71 -14.15 -4.10 7.20
N CYS A 72 -13.79 -4.89 6.18
CA CYS A 72 -13.68 -4.39 4.81
C CYS A 72 -15.04 -3.96 4.25
N ASP A 73 -16.08 -4.77 4.41
CA ASP A 73 -17.44 -4.42 3.97
C ASP A 73 -17.93 -3.16 4.70
N ARG A 74 -17.77 -3.09 6.02
CA ARG A 74 -18.11 -1.93 6.84
C ARG A 74 -17.36 -0.66 6.44
N ALA A 75 -16.07 -0.77 6.10
CA ALA A 75 -15.29 0.40 5.65
C ALA A 75 -15.86 1.02 4.37
N ILE A 76 -16.32 0.21 3.42
CA ILE A 76 -17.00 0.71 2.21
C ILE A 76 -18.32 1.36 2.58
N ASP A 77 -19.15 0.69 3.38
CA ASP A 77 -20.48 1.19 3.77
C ASP A 77 -20.39 2.53 4.53
N GLU A 78 -19.47 2.65 5.47
CA GLU A 78 -19.26 3.89 6.22
C GLU A 78 -18.74 5.02 5.34
N THR A 79 -17.83 4.72 4.40
CA THR A 79 -17.31 5.69 3.43
C THR A 79 -18.43 6.23 2.55
N VAL A 80 -19.24 5.33 1.99
CA VAL A 80 -20.34 5.71 1.12
C VAL A 80 -21.44 6.44 1.89
N ARG A 81 -21.79 5.98 3.09
CA ARG A 81 -22.77 6.66 3.96
C ARG A 81 -22.32 8.08 4.30
N ARG A 82 -21.04 8.31 4.56
CA ARG A 82 -20.49 9.63 4.95
C ARG A 82 -20.34 10.58 3.77
N PHE A 83 -19.92 10.07 2.60
CA PHE A 83 -19.52 10.91 1.47
C PHE A 83 -20.37 10.74 0.20
N GLY A 84 -21.27 9.75 0.16
CA GLY A 84 -22.21 9.52 -0.94
C GLY A 84 -21.64 8.81 -2.16
N ARG A 85 -20.34 8.50 -2.18
CA ARG A 85 -19.64 7.83 -3.30
C ARG A 85 -18.32 7.22 -2.89
N LEU A 86 -17.75 6.42 -3.79
CA LEU A 86 -16.38 5.90 -3.68
C LEU A 86 -15.75 5.87 -5.09
N ASP A 87 -14.63 6.54 -5.27
CA ASP A 87 -13.94 6.66 -6.56
C ASP A 87 -12.61 5.93 -6.59
N VAL A 88 -11.87 5.95 -5.47
CA VAL A 88 -10.52 5.40 -5.38
C VAL A 88 -10.39 4.51 -4.14
N VAL A 89 -9.78 3.35 -4.30
CA VAL A 89 -9.39 2.49 -3.18
C VAL A 89 -7.90 2.20 -3.25
N LEU A 90 -7.20 2.45 -2.15
CA LEU A 90 -5.79 2.14 -1.95
C LEU A 90 -5.66 1.00 -0.93
N ASN A 91 -5.10 -0.10 -1.35
CA ASN A 91 -4.69 -1.20 -0.49
C ASN A 91 -3.22 -0.98 -0.07
N ALA A 92 -3.01 -0.28 1.06
CA ALA A 92 -1.67 0.00 1.59
C ALA A 92 -1.38 -0.68 2.93
N ALA A 93 -2.35 -1.35 3.55
CA ALA A 93 -2.11 -2.14 4.75
C ALA A 93 -1.13 -3.29 4.45
N GLY A 94 -0.15 -3.46 5.32
CA GLY A 94 0.83 -4.53 5.17
C GLY A 94 1.74 -4.65 6.38
N ILE A 95 2.21 -5.88 6.58
CA ILE A 95 3.16 -6.24 7.63
C ILE A 95 4.33 -7.03 7.05
N GLY A 96 5.48 -6.99 7.73
CA GLY A 96 6.62 -7.86 7.45
C GLY A 96 6.52 -9.19 8.16
N GLY A 97 7.41 -10.12 7.77
CA GLY A 97 7.67 -11.38 8.46
C GLY A 97 9.07 -11.83 8.09
N ILE A 98 9.89 -12.14 9.09
CA ILE A 98 11.31 -12.48 8.91
C ILE A 98 11.58 -13.84 9.51
N GLY A 99 12.29 -14.66 8.77
CA GLY A 99 12.77 -15.96 9.19
C GLY A 99 13.25 -16.80 8.03
N ARG A 100 14.22 -17.69 8.26
CA ARG A 100 14.64 -18.66 7.24
C ARG A 100 13.49 -19.63 6.97
N VAL A 101 13.35 -20.06 5.73
CA VAL A 101 12.19 -20.86 5.28
C VAL A 101 11.98 -22.14 6.09
N TRP A 102 13.05 -22.72 6.62
CA TRP A 102 13.02 -23.94 7.42
C TRP A 102 12.82 -23.73 8.93
N GLU A 103 12.84 -22.46 9.38
CA GLU A 103 12.70 -22.06 10.80
C GLU A 103 11.49 -21.14 11.04
N LEU A 104 10.92 -20.59 9.95
CA LEU A 104 9.83 -19.64 10.05
C LEU A 104 8.60 -20.28 10.70
N ASP A 105 8.09 -19.65 11.76
CA ASP A 105 6.83 -20.05 12.38
C ASP A 105 5.68 -19.94 11.36
N PRO A 106 4.92 -21.03 11.13
CA PRO A 106 3.74 -21.00 10.27
C PRO A 106 2.72 -19.91 10.62
N LEU A 107 2.60 -19.54 11.90
CA LEU A 107 1.69 -18.45 12.32
C LEU A 107 2.14 -17.08 11.78
N ILE A 108 3.44 -16.84 11.66
CA ILE A 108 3.96 -15.62 11.02
C ILE A 108 3.62 -15.63 9.53
N TRP A 109 3.82 -16.78 8.88
CA TRP A 109 3.46 -16.96 7.47
C TRP A 109 1.98 -16.65 7.24
N ASP A 110 1.10 -17.30 8.00
CA ASP A 110 -0.35 -17.14 7.88
C ASP A 110 -0.78 -15.69 8.12
N ARG A 111 -0.23 -15.04 9.14
CA ARG A 111 -0.56 -13.64 9.45
C ARG A 111 -0.14 -12.68 8.34
N VAL A 112 1.05 -12.86 7.76
CA VAL A 112 1.53 -12.01 6.65
C VAL A 112 0.63 -12.18 5.42
N LEU A 113 0.29 -13.41 5.05
CA LEU A 113 -0.63 -13.67 3.94
C LEU A 113 -2.04 -13.14 4.20
N ALA A 114 -2.54 -13.31 5.43
CA ALA A 114 -3.85 -12.81 5.81
C ALA A 114 -3.97 -11.28 5.65
N VAL A 115 -2.96 -10.53 6.10
CA VAL A 115 -2.97 -9.06 5.99
C VAL A 115 -2.64 -8.61 4.57
N ASN A 116 -1.49 -9.04 4.01
CA ASN A 116 -0.95 -8.45 2.79
C ASN A 116 -1.70 -8.89 1.52
N LEU A 117 -2.09 -10.16 1.43
CA LEU A 117 -2.72 -10.71 0.22
C LEU A 117 -4.23 -10.85 0.39
N ARG A 118 -4.68 -11.59 1.42
CA ARG A 118 -6.11 -11.77 1.66
C ARG A 118 -6.80 -10.45 1.97
N GLY A 119 -6.19 -9.57 2.77
CA GLY A 119 -6.72 -8.24 3.08
C GLY A 119 -6.86 -7.36 1.84
N THR A 120 -5.84 -7.34 0.97
CA THR A 120 -5.92 -6.67 -0.34
C THR A 120 -7.07 -7.21 -1.19
N PHE A 121 -7.24 -8.54 -1.24
CA PHE A 121 -8.39 -9.17 -1.93
C PHE A 121 -9.73 -8.75 -1.32
N LEU A 122 -9.86 -8.81 0.01
CA LEU A 122 -11.12 -8.53 0.70
C LEU A 122 -11.59 -7.08 0.48
N LEU A 123 -10.71 -6.11 0.63
CA LEU A 123 -11.06 -4.70 0.44
C LEU A 123 -11.29 -4.39 -1.05
N THR A 124 -10.49 -4.97 -1.97
CA THR A 124 -10.74 -4.88 -3.41
C THR A 124 -12.12 -5.43 -3.75
N ARG A 125 -12.46 -6.64 -3.25
CA ARG A 125 -13.77 -7.27 -3.47
C ARG A 125 -14.92 -6.38 -2.96
N ALA A 126 -14.84 -5.88 -1.74
CA ALA A 126 -15.88 -5.04 -1.15
C ALA A 126 -16.10 -3.76 -1.97
N ALA A 127 -15.01 -3.07 -2.31
CA ALA A 127 -15.06 -1.83 -3.07
C ALA A 127 -15.59 -2.04 -4.49
N THR A 128 -15.07 -3.04 -5.20
CA THR A 128 -15.45 -3.27 -6.60
C THR A 128 -16.85 -3.85 -6.73
N ARG A 129 -17.32 -4.63 -5.75
CA ARG A 129 -18.72 -5.02 -5.66
C ARG A 129 -19.63 -3.79 -5.63
N TRP A 130 -19.35 -2.83 -4.74
CA TRP A 130 -20.11 -1.59 -4.67
C TRP A 130 -20.04 -0.80 -6.00
N MET A 131 -18.84 -0.65 -6.59
CA MET A 131 -18.66 0.07 -7.86
C MET A 131 -19.47 -0.56 -9.00
N VAL A 132 -19.46 -1.90 -9.10
CA VAL A 132 -20.20 -2.65 -10.14
C VAL A 132 -21.71 -2.56 -9.93
N GLU A 133 -22.21 -2.75 -8.71
CA GLU A 133 -23.63 -2.67 -8.37
C GLU A 133 -24.24 -1.28 -8.62
N HIS A 134 -23.41 -0.23 -8.48
CA HIS A 134 -23.85 1.16 -8.69
C HIS A 134 -23.39 1.74 -10.05
N GLU A 135 -22.86 0.90 -10.95
CA GLU A 135 -22.38 1.29 -12.28
C GLU A 135 -21.38 2.48 -12.24
N ARG A 136 -20.51 2.53 -11.22
CA ARG A 136 -19.54 3.59 -11.00
C ARG A 136 -18.18 3.21 -11.56
N PRO A 137 -17.56 4.05 -12.39
CA PRO A 137 -16.13 3.91 -12.70
C PRO A 137 -15.31 4.10 -11.43
N GLY A 138 -14.15 3.47 -11.34
CA GLY A 138 -13.31 3.55 -10.15
C GLY A 138 -11.83 3.27 -10.44
N ARG A 139 -11.03 3.45 -9.40
CA ARG A 139 -9.59 3.18 -9.40
C ARG A 139 -9.24 2.32 -8.19
N VAL A 140 -8.59 1.19 -8.41
CA VAL A 140 -8.01 0.37 -7.35
C VAL A 140 -6.50 0.38 -7.47
N ILE A 141 -5.80 0.73 -6.40
CA ILE A 141 -4.36 0.82 -6.35
C ILE A 141 -3.87 -0.10 -5.24
N ASN A 142 -3.01 -1.04 -5.57
CA ASN A 142 -2.47 -2.03 -4.64
C ASN A 142 -1.00 -1.74 -4.35
N ILE A 143 -0.60 -1.69 -3.09
CA ILE A 143 0.81 -1.58 -2.73
C ILE A 143 1.43 -2.97 -2.70
N ALA A 144 2.18 -3.29 -3.76
CA ALA A 144 3.04 -4.46 -3.86
C ALA A 144 4.39 -4.20 -3.16
N SER A 145 5.49 -4.58 -3.77
CA SER A 145 6.89 -4.32 -3.36
C SER A 145 7.82 -4.74 -4.48
N THR A 146 9.06 -4.22 -4.53
CA THR A 146 10.15 -4.79 -5.32
C THR A 146 10.34 -6.29 -5.02
N ASN A 147 10.06 -6.71 -3.78
CA ASN A 147 10.10 -8.11 -3.35
C ASN A 147 9.08 -9.03 -4.03
N ALA A 148 8.15 -8.49 -4.81
CA ALA A 148 7.24 -9.30 -5.62
C ALA A 148 7.97 -10.04 -6.77
N THR A 149 9.07 -9.46 -7.28
CA THR A 149 9.83 -9.99 -8.42
C THR A 149 11.33 -10.14 -8.13
N VAL A 150 11.86 -9.37 -7.20
CA VAL A 150 13.25 -9.44 -6.75
C VAL A 150 13.25 -9.92 -5.30
N PRO A 151 13.25 -11.25 -5.07
CA PRO A 151 13.15 -11.81 -3.72
C PRO A 151 14.42 -11.53 -2.92
N THR A 152 14.26 -11.50 -1.59
CA THR A 152 15.39 -11.45 -0.65
C THR A 152 15.27 -12.53 0.41
N THR A 153 16.41 -12.94 0.96
CA THR A 153 16.47 -14.00 1.98
C THR A 153 15.69 -13.60 3.24
N GLY A 154 15.07 -14.58 3.88
CA GLY A 154 14.33 -14.37 5.13
C GLY A 154 12.94 -13.73 4.99
N HIS A 155 12.50 -13.37 3.78
CA HIS A 155 11.22 -12.70 3.53
C HIS A 155 10.21 -13.57 2.78
N SER A 156 10.26 -14.89 2.92
CA SER A 156 9.41 -15.80 2.15
C SER A 156 7.91 -15.46 2.20
N PRO A 157 7.25 -15.20 3.36
CA PRO A 157 5.83 -14.86 3.37
C PRO A 157 5.55 -13.49 2.74
N TYR A 158 6.44 -12.53 2.96
CA TYR A 158 6.29 -11.19 2.40
C TYR A 158 6.43 -11.22 0.87
N CYS A 159 7.48 -11.85 0.32
CA CYS A 159 7.67 -11.99 -1.12
C CYS A 159 6.49 -12.71 -1.77
N ALA A 160 6.06 -13.85 -1.21
CA ALA A 160 4.91 -14.59 -1.69
C ALA A 160 3.62 -13.75 -1.69
N SER A 161 3.35 -13.02 -0.60
CA SER A 161 2.19 -12.14 -0.51
C SER A 161 2.21 -11.03 -1.56
N LYS A 162 3.36 -10.38 -1.77
CA LYS A 162 3.49 -9.26 -2.70
C LYS A 162 3.48 -9.72 -4.18
N ALA A 163 4.02 -10.89 -4.48
CA ALA A 163 3.84 -11.53 -5.79
C ALA A 163 2.36 -11.87 -6.06
N GLY A 164 1.66 -12.40 -5.04
CA GLY A 164 0.23 -12.64 -5.10
C GLY A 164 -0.60 -11.37 -5.34
N VAL A 165 -0.22 -10.24 -4.73
CA VAL A 165 -0.87 -8.93 -4.97
C VAL A 165 -0.72 -8.50 -6.42
N VAL A 166 0.43 -8.71 -7.06
CA VAL A 166 0.62 -8.41 -8.50
C VAL A 166 -0.28 -9.28 -9.36
N ALA A 167 -0.33 -10.59 -9.11
CA ALA A 167 -1.21 -11.50 -9.84
C ALA A 167 -2.70 -11.14 -9.64
N LEU A 168 -3.12 -10.85 -8.40
CA LEU A 168 -4.48 -10.39 -8.09
C LEU A 168 -4.81 -9.10 -8.85
N THR A 169 -3.88 -8.15 -8.93
CA THR A 169 -4.05 -6.90 -9.68
C THR A 169 -4.35 -7.16 -11.14
N GLN A 170 -3.60 -8.07 -11.78
CA GLN A 170 -3.77 -8.41 -13.20
C GLN A 170 -5.13 -9.07 -13.48
N VAL A 171 -5.52 -10.06 -12.65
CA VAL A 171 -6.82 -10.71 -12.80
C VAL A 171 -7.97 -9.72 -12.59
N ALA A 172 -7.93 -8.94 -11.51
CA ALA A 172 -8.96 -7.95 -11.22
C ALA A 172 -9.05 -6.87 -12.33
N ALA A 173 -7.92 -6.47 -12.93
CA ALA A 173 -7.90 -5.53 -14.06
C ALA A 173 -8.66 -6.07 -15.27
N LEU A 174 -8.46 -7.35 -15.62
CA LEU A 174 -9.17 -8.00 -16.73
C LEU A 174 -10.68 -8.08 -16.49
N GLU A 175 -11.08 -8.46 -15.27
CA GLU A 175 -12.49 -8.64 -14.90
C GLU A 175 -13.25 -7.30 -14.82
N LEU A 176 -12.56 -6.23 -14.40
CA LEU A 176 -13.17 -4.94 -14.07
C LEU A 176 -13.06 -3.89 -15.21
N ALA A 177 -12.19 -4.10 -16.19
CA ALA A 177 -12.06 -3.19 -17.34
C ALA A 177 -13.40 -2.92 -18.05
N PRO A 178 -14.28 -3.92 -18.34
CA PRO A 178 -15.59 -3.66 -18.94
C PRO A 178 -16.51 -2.80 -18.07
N ARG A 179 -16.20 -2.66 -16.78
CA ARG A 179 -16.91 -1.81 -15.80
C ARG A 179 -16.28 -0.44 -15.61
N ARG A 180 -15.26 -0.10 -16.41
CA ARG A 180 -14.49 1.14 -16.32
C ARG A 180 -13.81 1.34 -14.95
N VAL A 181 -13.42 0.24 -14.32
CA VAL A 181 -12.60 0.25 -13.10
C VAL A 181 -11.20 -0.20 -13.49
N THR A 182 -10.19 0.65 -13.24
CA THR A 182 -8.80 0.28 -13.43
C THR A 182 -8.22 -0.28 -12.15
N VAL A 183 -7.35 -1.28 -12.27
CA VAL A 183 -6.66 -1.89 -11.14
C VAL A 183 -5.17 -1.95 -11.44
N ASN A 184 -4.35 -1.27 -10.63
CA ASN A 184 -2.90 -1.22 -10.81
C ASN A 184 -2.18 -1.47 -9.48
N ALA A 185 -0.93 -1.89 -9.57
CA ALA A 185 -0.03 -2.04 -8.44
C ALA A 185 1.13 -1.04 -8.49
N ILE A 186 1.60 -0.65 -7.33
CA ILE A 186 2.87 0.04 -7.16
C ILE A 186 3.79 -0.90 -6.39
N ALA A 187 5.04 -1.04 -6.83
CA ALA A 187 6.09 -1.81 -6.19
C ALA A 187 7.15 -0.86 -5.61
N PRO A 188 6.99 -0.39 -4.36
CA PRO A 188 7.99 0.44 -3.71
C PRO A 188 9.29 -0.32 -3.48
N GLY A 189 10.42 0.39 -3.56
CA GLY A 189 11.68 0.00 -2.94
C GLY A 189 11.66 0.24 -1.42
N PRO A 190 12.84 0.39 -0.77
CA PRO A 190 12.93 0.76 0.63
C PRO A 190 12.41 2.18 0.82
N VAL A 191 11.33 2.32 1.60
CA VAL A 191 10.69 3.59 1.94
C VAL A 191 10.77 3.80 3.44
N ASP A 192 11.09 5.01 3.86
CA ASP A 192 11.16 5.40 5.28
C ASP A 192 9.71 5.46 5.85
N THR A 193 9.34 4.41 6.58
CA THR A 193 8.00 4.21 7.15
C THR A 193 8.11 3.47 8.47
N ASN A 194 7.00 3.38 9.21
CA ASN A 194 6.95 2.60 10.45
C ASN A 194 7.29 1.10 10.23
N LEU A 195 7.07 0.56 9.03
CA LEU A 195 7.42 -0.83 8.71
C LEU A 195 8.94 -1.03 8.63
N THR A 196 9.66 -0.07 8.10
CA THR A 196 11.12 -0.13 7.89
C THR A 196 11.92 0.52 9.02
N ALA A 197 11.28 1.33 9.86
CA ALA A 197 11.94 2.06 10.93
C ALA A 197 12.76 1.16 11.90
N PRO A 198 12.27 -0.01 12.34
CA PRO A 198 13.08 -0.90 13.20
C PRO A 198 14.37 -1.37 12.53
N LEU A 199 14.33 -1.65 11.23
CA LEU A 199 15.51 -2.03 10.46
C LEU A 199 16.48 -0.86 10.30
N PHE A 200 16.00 0.31 9.90
CA PHE A 200 16.85 1.47 9.69
C PHE A 200 17.38 2.11 10.97
N ALA A 201 16.86 1.73 12.14
CA ALA A 201 17.44 2.06 13.43
C ALA A 201 18.68 1.23 13.77
N MET A 202 18.91 0.11 13.08
CA MET A 202 20.10 -0.73 13.27
C MET A 202 21.31 -0.05 12.60
N ALA A 203 22.43 0.00 13.32
CA ALA A 203 23.66 0.62 12.82
C ALA A 203 24.15 -0.05 11.51
N GLY A 204 24.38 0.76 10.47
CA GLY A 204 24.86 0.29 9.16
C GLY A 204 23.79 -0.27 8.23
N ALA A 205 22.55 -0.48 8.69
CA ALA A 205 21.50 -1.04 7.85
C ALA A 205 21.11 -0.09 6.71
N ARG A 206 20.94 1.20 7.02
CA ARG A 206 20.58 2.22 6.02
C ARG A 206 21.67 2.35 4.95
N GLU A 207 22.94 2.38 5.35
CA GLU A 207 24.10 2.43 4.45
C GLU A 207 24.17 1.22 3.53
N GLU A 208 23.85 0.02 4.04
CA GLU A 208 23.81 -1.19 3.24
C GLU A 208 22.71 -1.11 2.16
N PHE A 209 21.51 -0.64 2.51
CA PHE A 209 20.45 -0.44 1.51
C PHE A 209 20.83 0.61 0.47
N LEU A 210 21.49 1.72 0.87
CA LEU A 210 21.90 2.78 -0.05
C LEU A 210 22.85 2.30 -1.15
N ARG A 211 23.68 1.27 -0.89
CA ARG A 211 24.54 0.65 -1.91
C ARG A 211 23.77 -0.01 -3.04
N HIS A 212 22.50 -0.34 -2.79
CA HIS A 212 21.62 -1.03 -3.74
C HIS A 212 20.54 -0.11 -4.32
N ILE A 213 20.62 1.20 -4.08
CA ILE A 213 19.67 2.17 -4.61
C ILE A 213 20.41 3.16 -5.53
N PRO A 214 20.29 3.05 -6.87
CA PRO A 214 21.00 3.92 -7.81
C PRO A 214 20.77 5.43 -7.58
N LEU A 215 19.57 5.84 -7.16
CA LEU A 215 19.28 7.24 -6.83
C LEU A 215 19.90 7.72 -5.50
N GLY A 216 20.63 6.85 -4.76
CA GLY A 216 21.45 7.22 -3.60
C GLY A 216 20.68 7.66 -2.36
N ARG A 217 19.37 7.43 -2.29
CA ARG A 217 18.56 7.71 -1.10
C ARG A 217 17.47 6.67 -0.90
N VAL A 218 17.07 6.48 0.35
CA VAL A 218 15.84 5.77 0.70
C VAL A 218 14.63 6.59 0.21
N GLY A 219 13.59 5.93 -0.27
CA GLY A 219 12.34 6.56 -0.66
C GLY A 219 11.61 7.18 0.53
N ARG A 220 10.83 8.21 0.27
CA ARG A 220 9.88 8.78 1.23
C ARG A 220 8.47 8.29 0.87
N ALA A 221 7.57 8.28 1.83
CA ALA A 221 6.18 7.91 1.59
C ALA A 221 5.52 8.83 0.53
N GLU A 222 5.94 10.10 0.48
CA GLU A 222 5.50 11.10 -0.51
C GLU A 222 5.94 10.75 -1.94
N ASP A 223 7.09 10.10 -2.14
CA ASP A 223 7.53 9.64 -3.46
C ASP A 223 6.52 8.62 -4.03
N ILE A 224 5.99 7.75 -3.17
CA ILE A 224 4.95 6.78 -3.55
C ILE A 224 3.58 7.46 -3.74
N ALA A 225 3.27 8.45 -2.88
CA ALA A 225 2.01 9.17 -2.96
C ALA A 225 1.83 9.90 -4.30
N GLN A 226 2.90 10.41 -4.94
CA GLN A 226 2.80 11.01 -6.28
C GLN A 226 2.34 10.00 -7.33
N MET A 227 2.86 8.77 -7.29
CA MET A 227 2.41 7.71 -8.22
C MET A 227 0.97 7.28 -7.92
N ILE A 228 0.58 7.26 -6.65
CA ILE A 228 -0.81 6.99 -6.24
C ILE A 228 -1.74 8.08 -6.81
N LEU A 229 -1.39 9.36 -6.71
CA LEU A 229 -2.18 10.45 -7.28
C LEU A 229 -2.32 10.30 -8.80
N PHE A 230 -1.24 9.99 -9.51
CA PHE A 230 -1.28 9.73 -10.96
C PHE A 230 -2.28 8.60 -11.29
N LEU A 231 -2.13 7.42 -10.66
CA LEU A 231 -2.99 6.27 -10.92
C LEU A 231 -4.45 6.48 -10.49
N ALA A 232 -4.70 7.35 -9.52
CA ALA A 232 -6.04 7.73 -9.08
C ALA A 232 -6.71 8.76 -9.99
N SER A 233 -5.95 9.47 -10.82
CA SER A 233 -6.42 10.55 -11.67
C SER A 233 -7.00 10.05 -13.00
N ASP A 234 -7.67 10.94 -13.72
CA ASP A 234 -8.17 10.67 -15.06
C ASP A 234 -7.03 10.59 -16.11
N ALA A 235 -5.82 11.12 -15.78
CA ALA A 235 -4.62 10.96 -16.64
C ALA A 235 -4.17 9.49 -16.78
N ALA A 236 -4.58 8.60 -15.87
CA ALA A 236 -4.29 7.17 -15.90
C ALA A 236 -5.48 6.32 -16.40
N GLU A 237 -6.47 6.89 -17.10
CA GLU A 237 -7.67 6.15 -17.52
C GLU A 237 -7.37 4.98 -18.47
N TRP A 238 -6.25 5.03 -19.20
CA TRP A 238 -5.77 3.99 -20.13
C TRP A 238 -4.71 3.06 -19.49
N VAL A 239 -4.56 3.11 -18.16
CA VAL A 239 -3.58 2.32 -17.44
C VAL A 239 -4.30 1.33 -16.52
N THR A 240 -4.18 0.02 -16.82
CA THR A 240 -4.74 -1.04 -15.97
C THR A 240 -3.90 -2.31 -16.06
N GLY A 241 -3.89 -3.11 -14.99
CA GLY A 241 -3.16 -4.37 -14.88
C GLY A 241 -1.64 -4.21 -14.72
N GLN A 242 -1.13 -2.98 -14.54
CA GLN A 242 0.29 -2.72 -14.47
C GLN A 242 0.82 -2.75 -13.04
N CYS A 243 2.12 -3.08 -12.90
CA CYS A 243 2.88 -2.94 -11.66
C CYS A 243 4.03 -1.95 -11.90
N PHE A 244 3.97 -0.80 -11.24
CA PHE A 244 4.94 0.28 -11.38
C PHE A 244 5.97 0.23 -10.27
N TYR A 245 7.25 0.11 -10.62
CA TYR A 245 8.34 0.20 -9.67
C TYR A 245 8.62 1.67 -9.32
N VAL A 246 8.58 1.98 -8.04
CA VAL A 246 8.95 3.29 -7.47
C VAL A 246 9.98 3.03 -6.38
N ASP A 247 11.21 2.79 -6.79
CA ASP A 247 12.23 2.12 -5.99
C ASP A 247 13.64 2.75 -6.09
N GLY A 248 13.76 3.88 -6.77
CA GLY A 248 15.06 4.53 -6.99
C GLY A 248 16.03 3.71 -7.86
N GLY A 249 15.53 2.76 -8.64
CA GLY A 249 16.31 1.88 -9.50
C GLY A 249 16.78 0.60 -8.81
N GLN A 250 16.34 0.31 -7.58
CA GLN A 250 16.80 -0.84 -6.80
C GLN A 250 16.53 -2.17 -7.50
N SER A 251 15.39 -2.33 -8.17
CA SER A 251 15.05 -3.56 -8.88
C SER A 251 15.97 -3.90 -10.06
N LEU A 252 16.77 -2.95 -10.52
CA LEU A 252 17.76 -3.13 -11.58
C LEU A 252 19.12 -3.67 -11.06
N VAL A 253 19.33 -3.58 -9.75
CA VAL A 253 20.51 -4.11 -9.03
C VAL A 253 20.02 -5.13 -8.02
N ALA A 254 20.89 -5.97 -7.47
CA ALA A 254 20.45 -6.97 -6.50
C ALA A 254 19.94 -6.34 -5.20
N LEU A 255 18.97 -7.00 -4.53
CA LEU A 255 18.60 -6.67 -3.15
C LEU A 255 19.66 -7.20 -2.18
N PRO A 256 19.93 -6.51 -1.05
CA PRO A 256 20.82 -7.06 -0.04
C PRO A 256 20.25 -8.36 0.54
N PRO A 257 21.10 -9.32 0.94
CA PRO A 257 20.67 -10.54 1.60
C PRO A 257 20.13 -10.21 3.00
N TYR A 258 18.83 -10.02 3.10
CA TYR A 258 18.18 -9.34 4.22
C TYR A 258 18.39 -10.08 5.56
N ILE A 259 18.16 -11.39 5.59
CA ILE A 259 18.32 -12.13 6.84
C ILE A 259 19.78 -12.18 7.29
N ASP A 260 20.71 -12.35 6.35
CA ASP A 260 22.14 -12.36 6.66
C ASP A 260 22.61 -10.98 7.14
N LEU A 261 22.00 -9.90 6.60
CA LEU A 261 22.22 -8.54 7.08
C LEU A 261 21.72 -8.39 8.53
N VAL A 262 20.51 -8.82 8.82
CA VAL A 262 19.91 -8.75 10.17
C VAL A 262 20.71 -9.58 11.17
N GLU A 263 21.05 -10.83 10.85
CA GLU A 263 21.85 -11.69 11.70
C GLU A 263 23.22 -11.07 12.01
N ARG A 264 23.89 -10.53 11.00
CA ARG A 264 25.17 -9.83 11.17
C ARG A 264 25.06 -8.60 12.07
N LEU A 265 24.00 -7.79 11.90
CA LEU A 265 23.80 -6.57 12.70
C LEU A 265 23.38 -6.87 14.16
N LEU A 266 22.74 -8.01 14.39
CA LEU A 266 22.38 -8.48 15.74
C LEU A 266 23.52 -9.23 16.43
N GLY A 267 24.66 -9.49 15.73
CA GLY A 267 25.78 -10.24 16.30
C GLY A 267 25.49 -11.75 16.45
N ALA A 268 24.57 -12.29 15.64
CA ALA A 268 24.14 -13.69 15.70
C ALA A 268 25.03 -14.64 14.85
N THR A 269 26.19 -14.18 14.36
CA THR A 269 27.21 -14.99 13.64
C THR A 269 28.55 -14.88 14.30
#